data_25e178de3f0ee39b25b56022e99c6f71
#
_entry.id   25e178de3f0ee39b25b56022e99c6f71
#
_cell.length_a   1.000
_cell.length_b   1.000
_cell.length_c   1.000
_cell.angle_alpha   90.00
_cell.angle_beta   90.00
_cell.angle_gamma   90.00
#
_symmetry.space_group_name_H-M   'P 1'
#
loop_
_entity.id
_entity.type
_entity.pdbx_description
1 polymer ?
#
loop_
_entity_poly.entity_id
_entity_poly.type
_entity_poly.pdbx_seq_one_letter_code
_entity_poly.pdbx_strand_id
1 'polypeptide(L)'
;MSTPTDARTARRRDRDARGTASTRSRKRDAARDRLPAAPRERRPLLAALASILIVGGALIAGFLAVRMDQREEMLMAADTIEAGQQIELADLVSAPVSATGSVLIPASRAGEIVGMTARVQITKGELIQTTQLSADSPVSDGRTLVGISLEAGRFPAGGLSAGDVVTVIDIKDGSAAVARAQVLEAAPSSGTAGDWSSGAVVSLLVPREAAGSTATLGAAGNAAVVVTATHQPIGDS
;
A
#
# COMPACT_ATOMS: atom_id res chain seq x y z
N MET A 1 2.46 51.35 48.61
CA MET A 1 1.56 50.40 47.94
C MET A 1 0.15 50.75 48.36
N SER A 2 -0.54 51.56 47.53
CA SER A 2 -1.91 52.02 47.82
C SER A 2 -2.75 51.81 46.58
N THR A 3 -3.77 51.04 46.70
CA THR A 3 -4.67 50.57 45.66
C THR A 3 -5.71 51.66 45.29
N PRO A 4 -6.03 51.86 44.02
CA PRO A 4 -7.03 52.83 43.56
C PRO A 4 -8.37 52.11 43.42
N THR A 5 -9.24 52.14 44.43
CA THR A 5 -10.60 51.55 44.38
C THR A 5 -11.73 52.59 44.40
N ASP A 6 -11.49 53.89 44.28
CA ASP A 6 -12.51 54.92 44.51
C ASP A 6 -13.07 55.67 43.28
N ALA A 7 -12.70 55.30 42.05
CA ALA A 7 -13.12 56.04 40.88
C ALA A 7 -14.35 55.46 40.13
N ARG A 8 -14.89 54.35 40.57
CA ARG A 8 -16.03 53.70 39.85
C ARG A 8 -17.41 53.94 40.42
N THR A 9 -17.50 54.44 41.64
CA THR A 9 -18.80 54.71 42.30
C THR A 9 -19.39 56.08 42.07
N ALA A 10 -18.60 57.06 41.61
CA ALA A 10 -19.05 58.41 41.34
C ALA A 10 -19.77 58.60 39.97
N ARG A 11 -19.53 57.70 39.00
CA ARG A 11 -20.14 57.83 37.64
C ARG A 11 -21.53 57.18 37.50
N ARG A 12 -22.00 56.47 38.50
CA ARG A 12 -23.32 55.75 38.45
C ARG A 12 -24.48 56.58 38.94
N ARG A 13 -24.25 57.67 39.70
CA ARG A 13 -25.34 58.49 40.28
C ARG A 13 -25.81 59.63 39.36
N ASP A 14 -25.06 60.02 38.31
CA ASP A 14 -25.44 61.11 37.41
C ASP A 14 -26.28 60.69 36.21
N ARG A 15 -26.56 59.39 36.05
CA ARG A 15 -27.37 58.84 34.91
C ARG A 15 -28.86 58.67 35.26
N ASP A 16 -29.19 58.61 36.53
CA ASP A 16 -30.58 58.35 36.94
C ASP A 16 -31.47 59.62 37.14
N ALA A 17 -30.84 60.85 37.04
CA ALA A 17 -31.55 62.10 37.25
C ALA A 17 -32.06 62.77 35.98
N ARG A 18 -31.84 62.24 34.76
CA ARG A 18 -32.29 62.81 33.49
C ARG A 18 -33.35 62.02 32.74
N GLY A 19 -33.91 61.00 33.33
CA GLY A 19 -34.81 60.05 32.66
C GLY A 19 -36.33 60.23 32.84
N THR A 20 -36.82 61.27 33.56
CA THR A 20 -38.23 61.30 33.96
C THR A 20 -39.07 62.44 33.41
N ALA A 21 -38.61 63.15 32.38
CA ALA A 21 -39.39 64.34 31.86
C ALA A 21 -39.71 64.29 30.37
N SER A 22 -39.86 63.13 29.69
CA SER A 22 -40.24 63.14 28.27
C SER A 22 -41.03 61.93 27.81
N THR A 23 -41.99 61.46 28.62
CA THR A 23 -42.77 60.26 28.25
C THR A 23 -44.24 60.48 28.06
N ARG A 24 -44.69 61.70 27.90
CA ARG A 24 -46.13 61.98 27.71
C ARG A 24 -46.58 62.55 26.38
N SER A 25 -45.67 62.82 25.42
CA SER A 25 -46.10 63.45 24.14
C SER A 25 -45.90 62.51 22.90
N ARG A 26 -45.37 61.30 23.01
CA ARG A 26 -45.19 60.45 21.83
C ARG A 26 -46.16 59.27 21.66
N LYS A 27 -47.27 59.29 22.40
CA LYS A 27 -48.23 58.15 22.33
C LYS A 27 -49.43 58.38 21.37
N ARG A 28 -49.43 59.45 20.60
CA ARG A 28 -50.55 59.71 19.66
C ARG A 28 -50.20 59.69 18.18
N ASP A 29 -48.91 59.69 17.78
CA ASP A 29 -48.54 59.71 16.36
C ASP A 29 -47.98 58.33 15.83
N ALA A 30 -47.88 57.32 16.69
CA ALA A 30 -47.45 55.97 16.31
C ALA A 30 -48.58 55.06 15.78
N ALA A 31 -49.78 55.61 15.56
CA ALA A 31 -50.97 54.83 15.15
C ALA A 31 -51.27 54.92 13.64
N ARG A 32 -50.51 55.68 12.86
CA ARG A 32 -50.85 55.94 11.45
C ARG A 32 -49.89 55.44 10.40
N ASP A 33 -48.81 54.78 10.77
CA ASP A 33 -47.84 54.29 9.78
C ASP A 33 -47.61 52.80 9.91
N ARG A 34 -48.70 52.03 10.10
CA ARG A 34 -48.66 50.60 9.88
C ARG A 34 -49.09 50.36 8.43
N LEU A 35 -48.11 50.36 7.54
CA LEU A 35 -48.29 49.77 6.23
C LEU A 35 -48.91 48.39 6.40
N PRO A 36 -50.01 48.04 5.67
CA PRO A 36 -50.59 46.71 5.71
C PRO A 36 -49.51 45.73 5.35
N ALA A 37 -49.26 44.78 6.24
CA ALA A 37 -48.36 43.67 5.92
C ALA A 37 -48.88 43.00 4.65
N ALA A 38 -48.08 42.97 3.59
CA ALA A 38 -48.44 42.32 2.34
C ALA A 38 -48.94 40.91 2.64
N PRO A 39 -50.11 40.51 2.10
CA PRO A 39 -50.62 39.17 2.31
C PRO A 39 -49.55 38.17 1.83
N ARG A 40 -49.02 37.40 2.75
CA ARG A 40 -48.12 36.27 2.41
C ARG A 40 -49.00 35.26 1.68
N GLU A 41 -48.99 35.32 0.37
CA GLU A 41 -49.54 34.24 -0.45
C GLU A 41 -48.80 32.94 -0.10
N ARG A 42 -49.45 32.11 0.69
CA ARG A 42 -48.98 30.77 0.98
C ARG A 42 -49.18 29.97 -0.31
N ARG A 43 -48.09 29.72 -1.01
CA ARG A 43 -48.07 28.86 -2.20
C ARG A 43 -47.75 27.43 -1.77
N PRO A 44 -48.73 26.64 -1.29
CA PRO A 44 -48.48 25.32 -0.73
C PRO A 44 -47.85 24.37 -1.75
N LEU A 45 -48.14 24.54 -3.06
CA LEU A 45 -47.51 23.76 -4.13
C LEU A 45 -45.98 23.97 -4.24
N LEU A 46 -45.51 25.22 -4.09
CA LEU A 46 -44.08 25.52 -4.11
C LEU A 46 -43.39 25.00 -2.85
N ALA A 47 -44.03 25.04 -1.70
CA ALA A 47 -43.51 24.47 -0.47
C ALA A 47 -43.42 22.95 -0.55
N ALA A 48 -44.43 22.29 -1.11
CA ALA A 48 -44.41 20.84 -1.35
C ALA A 48 -43.31 20.45 -2.33
N LEU A 49 -43.15 21.20 -3.44
CA LEU A 49 -42.07 20.96 -4.40
C LEU A 49 -40.71 21.14 -3.77
N ALA A 50 -40.50 22.19 -2.98
CA ALA A 50 -39.24 22.42 -2.27
C ALA A 50 -38.92 21.28 -1.28
N SER A 51 -39.93 20.79 -0.55
CA SER A 51 -39.75 19.66 0.38
C SER A 51 -39.35 18.39 -0.36
N ILE A 52 -39.98 18.08 -1.50
CA ILE A 52 -39.62 16.91 -2.33
C ILE A 52 -38.20 17.03 -2.85
N LEU A 53 -37.78 18.22 -3.31
CA LEU A 53 -36.40 18.45 -3.79
C LEU A 53 -35.36 18.32 -2.67
N ILE A 54 -35.67 18.81 -1.45
CA ILE A 54 -34.75 18.67 -0.31
C ILE A 54 -34.63 17.21 0.10
N VAL A 55 -35.73 16.50 0.25
CA VAL A 55 -35.73 15.08 0.64
C VAL A 55 -35.08 14.24 -0.47
N GLY A 56 -35.43 14.46 -1.73
CA GLY A 56 -34.84 13.78 -2.87
C GLY A 56 -33.32 14.03 -2.99
N GLY A 57 -32.91 15.29 -2.84
CA GLY A 57 -31.50 15.67 -2.82
C GLY A 57 -30.72 15.04 -1.65
N ALA A 58 -31.31 15.00 -0.46
CA ALA A 58 -30.72 14.36 0.71
C ALA A 58 -30.56 12.83 0.53
N LEU A 59 -31.58 12.19 -0.05
CA LEU A 59 -31.53 10.75 -0.34
C LEU A 59 -30.46 10.42 -1.40
N ILE A 60 -30.39 11.23 -2.48
CA ILE A 60 -29.35 11.04 -3.51
C ILE A 60 -27.96 11.27 -2.92
N ALA A 61 -27.77 12.35 -2.16
CA ALA A 61 -26.49 12.65 -1.53
C ALA A 61 -26.08 11.55 -0.53
N GLY A 62 -27.02 11.07 0.30
CA GLY A 62 -26.78 9.96 1.21
C GLY A 62 -26.44 8.66 0.49
N PHE A 63 -27.15 8.34 -0.60
CA PHE A 63 -26.87 7.18 -1.42
C PHE A 63 -25.48 7.25 -2.09
N LEU A 64 -25.10 8.41 -2.63
CA LEU A 64 -23.77 8.63 -3.19
C LEU A 64 -22.69 8.53 -2.11
N ALA A 65 -22.91 9.12 -0.94
CA ALA A 65 -21.96 9.05 0.17
C ALA A 65 -21.67 7.59 0.58
N VAL A 66 -22.72 6.77 0.72
CA VAL A 66 -22.56 5.34 1.03
C VAL A 66 -21.85 4.59 -0.09
N ARG A 67 -22.10 4.94 -1.36
CA ARG A 67 -21.39 4.32 -2.48
C ARG A 67 -19.92 4.73 -2.59
N MET A 68 -19.59 5.96 -2.19
CA MET A 68 -18.20 6.45 -2.21
C MET A 68 -17.33 5.86 -1.09
N ASP A 69 -17.95 5.29 -0.06
CA ASP A 69 -17.24 4.68 1.09
C ASP A 69 -17.07 3.15 0.96
N GLN A 70 -17.27 2.60 -0.25
CA GLN A 70 -16.98 1.19 -0.51
C GLN A 70 -15.46 0.99 -0.63
N ARG A 71 -14.80 0.94 0.52
CA ARG A 71 -13.44 0.43 0.63
C ARG A 71 -13.54 -1.08 0.65
N GLU A 72 -12.86 -1.72 -0.28
CA GLU A 72 -12.68 -3.16 -0.25
C GLU A 72 -11.43 -3.51 0.53
N GLU A 73 -11.53 -4.53 1.39
CA GLU A 73 -10.38 -5.10 2.07
C GLU A 73 -9.55 -5.88 1.07
N MET A 74 -8.35 -5.37 0.74
CA MET A 74 -7.40 -6.00 -0.16
C MET A 74 -6.27 -6.65 0.62
N LEU A 75 -5.66 -7.68 0.06
CA LEU A 75 -4.51 -8.35 0.65
C LEU A 75 -3.24 -7.51 0.46
N MET A 76 -2.48 -7.41 1.54
CA MET A 76 -1.21 -6.71 1.62
C MET A 76 -0.19 -7.62 2.31
N ALA A 77 1.09 -7.52 1.95
CA ALA A 77 2.14 -8.26 2.59
C ALA A 77 2.40 -7.75 4.03
N ALA A 78 2.31 -8.64 5.01
CA ALA A 78 2.59 -8.34 6.42
C ALA A 78 4.09 -8.14 6.67
N ASP A 79 4.91 -8.92 5.97
CA ASP A 79 6.36 -8.81 5.92
C ASP A 79 6.84 -8.95 4.47
N THR A 80 8.14 -8.75 4.23
CA THR A 80 8.72 -8.95 2.90
C THR A 80 8.68 -10.43 2.53
N ILE A 81 8.10 -10.74 1.36
CA ILE A 81 8.02 -12.07 0.78
C ILE A 81 9.06 -12.13 -0.34
N GLU A 82 10.02 -13.04 -0.23
CA GLU A 82 11.07 -13.18 -1.23
C GLU A 82 10.55 -13.87 -2.51
N ALA A 83 11.18 -13.57 -3.64
CA ALA A 83 10.87 -14.27 -4.89
C ALA A 83 11.14 -15.78 -4.74
N GLY A 84 10.18 -16.60 -5.15
CA GLY A 84 10.23 -18.07 -4.98
C GLY A 84 9.73 -18.56 -3.62
N GLN A 85 9.45 -17.70 -2.68
CA GLN A 85 8.88 -18.06 -1.38
C GLN A 85 7.40 -18.45 -1.54
N GLN A 86 7.00 -19.52 -0.83
CA GLN A 86 5.60 -19.92 -0.75
C GLN A 86 4.86 -19.02 0.25
N ILE A 87 3.70 -18.54 -0.14
CA ILE A 87 2.88 -17.63 0.67
C ILE A 87 2.18 -18.41 1.77
N GLU A 88 2.36 -17.96 2.99
CA GLU A 88 1.66 -18.45 4.18
C GLU A 88 0.59 -17.45 4.63
N LEU A 89 -0.35 -17.92 5.44
CA LEU A 89 -1.40 -17.04 5.98
C LEU A 89 -0.83 -15.93 6.87
N ALA A 90 0.30 -16.18 7.53
CA ALA A 90 0.99 -15.21 8.37
C ALA A 90 1.60 -14.04 7.59
N ASP A 91 1.90 -14.26 6.30
CA ASP A 91 2.45 -13.23 5.42
C ASP A 91 1.39 -12.23 4.93
N LEU A 92 0.11 -12.49 5.23
CA LEU A 92 -1.03 -11.76 4.69
C LEU A 92 -1.70 -10.89 5.75
N VAL A 93 -1.97 -9.64 5.39
CA VAL A 93 -2.80 -8.72 6.18
C VAL A 93 -3.79 -8.02 5.26
N SER A 94 -4.98 -7.67 5.78
CA SER A 94 -5.94 -6.90 5.02
C SER A 94 -5.75 -5.40 5.22
N ALA A 95 -5.93 -4.63 4.15
CA ALA A 95 -5.94 -3.17 4.19
C ALA A 95 -7.13 -2.62 3.40
N PRO A 96 -7.87 -1.63 3.96
CA PRO A 96 -8.98 -1.01 3.27
C PRO A 96 -8.47 -0.08 2.16
N VAL A 97 -8.72 -0.43 0.91
CA VAL A 97 -8.25 0.30 -0.27
C VAL A 97 -9.43 0.76 -1.12
N SER A 98 -9.40 2.01 -1.54
CA SER A 98 -10.36 2.57 -2.51
C SER A 98 -9.85 2.35 -3.93
N ALA A 99 -9.59 1.09 -4.30
CA ALA A 99 -9.08 0.76 -5.63
C ALA A 99 -10.08 -0.13 -6.36
N THR A 100 -10.48 0.30 -7.54
CA THR A 100 -11.21 -0.50 -8.51
C THR A 100 -10.20 -1.07 -9.51
N GLY A 101 -9.78 -2.30 -9.30
CA GLY A 101 -8.85 -2.96 -10.24
C GLY A 101 -8.92 -4.48 -10.12
N SER A 102 -9.00 -5.14 -11.25
CA SER A 102 -9.08 -6.62 -11.35
C SER A 102 -7.78 -7.35 -10.99
N VAL A 103 -6.69 -6.61 -10.73
CA VAL A 103 -5.35 -7.17 -10.49
C VAL A 103 -5.09 -7.39 -9.00
N LEU A 104 -5.73 -6.61 -8.12
CA LEU A 104 -5.60 -6.73 -6.67
C LEU A 104 -6.44 -7.90 -6.15
N ILE A 105 -5.99 -8.52 -5.08
CA ILE A 105 -6.64 -9.69 -4.49
C ILE A 105 -7.44 -9.26 -3.26
N PRO A 106 -8.77 -9.44 -3.26
CA PRO A 106 -9.58 -9.17 -2.08
C PRO A 106 -9.22 -10.08 -0.91
N ALA A 107 -9.31 -9.57 0.33
CA ALA A 107 -9.03 -10.33 1.54
C ALA A 107 -9.91 -11.59 1.67
N SER A 108 -11.11 -11.56 1.11
CA SER A 108 -12.01 -12.73 1.08
C SER A 108 -11.44 -13.93 0.30
N ARG A 109 -10.46 -13.69 -0.57
CA ARG A 109 -9.80 -14.71 -1.39
C ARG A 109 -8.43 -15.15 -0.84
N ALA A 110 -8.09 -14.79 0.40
CA ALA A 110 -6.82 -15.15 1.03
C ALA A 110 -6.53 -16.66 0.95
N GLY A 111 -7.55 -17.50 1.17
CA GLY A 111 -7.40 -18.96 1.11
C GLY A 111 -7.03 -19.52 -0.28
N GLU A 112 -7.26 -18.76 -1.35
CA GLU A 112 -6.90 -19.18 -2.72
C GLU A 112 -5.42 -18.98 -3.02
N ILE A 113 -4.77 -18.02 -2.33
CA ILE A 113 -3.36 -17.67 -2.58
C ILE A 113 -2.38 -18.28 -1.57
N VAL A 114 -2.89 -18.78 -0.44
CA VAL A 114 -2.06 -19.54 0.50
C VAL A 114 -1.56 -20.81 -0.19
N GLY A 115 -0.24 -21.01 -0.18
CA GLY A 115 0.42 -22.10 -0.88
C GLY A 115 0.88 -21.75 -2.31
N MET A 116 0.47 -20.60 -2.87
CA MET A 116 1.06 -20.08 -4.12
C MET A 116 2.49 -19.57 -3.88
N THR A 117 3.25 -19.45 -4.94
CA THR A 117 4.64 -18.98 -4.91
C THR A 117 4.73 -17.56 -5.41
N ALA A 118 5.47 -16.70 -4.72
CA ALA A 118 5.79 -15.35 -5.17
C ALA A 118 6.76 -15.41 -6.36
N ARG A 119 6.41 -14.82 -7.49
CA ARG A 119 7.26 -14.75 -8.71
C ARG A 119 8.32 -13.64 -8.62
N VAL A 120 8.04 -12.62 -7.83
CA VAL A 120 8.89 -11.47 -7.56
C VAL A 120 8.90 -11.20 -6.08
N GLN A 121 9.91 -10.50 -5.60
CA GLN A 121 9.89 -10.00 -4.22
C GLN A 121 8.71 -9.05 -4.02
N ILE A 122 7.94 -9.27 -2.96
CA ILE A 122 6.83 -8.42 -2.53
C ILE A 122 7.25 -7.75 -1.23
N THR A 123 7.33 -6.43 -1.26
CA THR A 123 7.81 -5.67 -0.10
C THR A 123 6.74 -5.57 0.99
N LYS A 124 7.16 -5.57 2.25
CA LYS A 124 6.26 -5.30 3.38
C LYS A 124 5.39 -4.07 3.14
N GLY A 125 4.08 -4.22 3.33
CA GLY A 125 3.10 -3.15 3.11
C GLY A 125 2.67 -2.97 1.65
N GLU A 126 3.17 -3.79 0.73
CA GLU A 126 2.76 -3.77 -0.67
C GLU A 126 1.46 -4.57 -0.86
N LEU A 127 0.56 -4.07 -1.73
CA LEU A 127 -0.66 -4.78 -2.10
C LEU A 127 -0.34 -5.94 -3.02
N ILE A 128 -0.87 -7.11 -2.70
CA ILE A 128 -0.61 -8.33 -3.46
C ILE A 128 -1.43 -8.35 -4.74
N GLN A 129 -0.76 -8.62 -5.86
CA GLN A 129 -1.36 -8.69 -7.18
C GLN A 129 -1.34 -10.12 -7.71
N THR A 130 -2.34 -10.48 -8.50
CA THR A 130 -2.40 -11.82 -9.14
C THR A 130 -1.22 -12.08 -10.06
N THR A 131 -0.64 -11.05 -10.67
CA THR A 131 0.53 -11.13 -11.56
C THR A 131 1.84 -11.44 -10.84
N GLN A 132 1.90 -11.20 -9.53
CA GLN A 132 3.06 -11.49 -8.69
C GLN A 132 3.09 -12.94 -8.19
N LEU A 133 2.03 -13.72 -8.44
CA LEU A 133 1.84 -15.06 -7.90
C LEU A 133 1.86 -16.11 -8.99
N SER A 134 2.30 -17.32 -8.64
CA SER A 134 2.21 -18.53 -9.45
C SER A 134 1.62 -19.67 -8.62
N ALA A 135 0.71 -20.43 -9.22
CA ALA A 135 0.24 -21.67 -8.63
C ALA A 135 1.26 -22.81 -8.76
N ASP A 136 2.21 -22.66 -9.71
CA ASP A 136 3.22 -23.66 -9.97
C ASP A 136 4.46 -23.43 -9.09
N SER A 137 5.04 -24.52 -8.61
CA SER A 137 6.33 -24.50 -7.91
C SER A 137 7.45 -24.09 -8.90
N PRO A 138 8.44 -23.29 -8.48
CA PRO A 138 9.59 -22.94 -9.33
C PRO A 138 10.32 -24.15 -9.89
N VAL A 139 10.24 -25.29 -9.19
CA VAL A 139 10.87 -26.57 -9.57
C VAL A 139 10.03 -27.37 -10.59
N SER A 140 8.88 -26.85 -11.04
CA SER A 140 8.06 -27.45 -12.11
C SER A 140 8.64 -27.19 -13.50
N ASP A 141 8.05 -27.79 -14.55
CA ASP A 141 8.36 -27.49 -15.97
C ASP A 141 9.76 -27.79 -16.46
N GLY A 142 10.32 -28.95 -16.02
CA GLY A 142 11.62 -29.40 -16.53
C GLY A 142 12.82 -28.69 -15.95
N ARG A 143 12.60 -27.89 -14.90
CA ARG A 143 13.64 -27.24 -14.11
C ARG A 143 13.95 -28.00 -12.83
N THR A 144 15.13 -27.76 -12.32
CA THR A 144 15.65 -28.40 -11.10
C THR A 144 16.44 -27.38 -10.31
N LEU A 145 16.32 -27.45 -8.99
CA LEU A 145 17.06 -26.60 -8.07
C LEU A 145 18.43 -27.25 -7.78
N VAL A 146 19.51 -26.51 -7.96
CA VAL A 146 20.86 -26.92 -7.68
C VAL A 146 21.53 -25.90 -6.75
N GLY A 147 22.00 -26.38 -5.60
CA GLY A 147 22.82 -25.58 -4.70
C GLY A 147 24.31 -25.65 -5.11
N ILE A 148 24.94 -24.49 -5.21
CA ILE A 148 26.40 -24.39 -5.46
C ILE A 148 27.04 -23.42 -4.45
N SER A 149 28.31 -23.69 -4.13
CA SER A 149 29.15 -22.78 -3.37
C SER A 149 30.06 -22.01 -4.32
N LEU A 150 30.13 -20.70 -4.17
CA LEU A 150 30.97 -19.82 -4.96
C LEU A 150 32.01 -19.15 -4.07
N GLU A 151 33.27 -19.18 -4.47
CA GLU A 151 34.31 -18.43 -3.79
C GLU A 151 34.22 -16.92 -4.12
N ALA A 152 34.80 -16.11 -3.25
CA ALA A 152 34.94 -14.68 -3.47
C ALA A 152 35.59 -14.37 -4.82
N GLY A 153 35.07 -13.40 -5.55
CA GLY A 153 35.52 -13.01 -6.88
C GLY A 153 34.95 -13.84 -8.04
N ARG A 154 34.10 -14.85 -7.75
CA ARG A 154 33.44 -15.68 -8.79
C ARG A 154 31.99 -15.28 -9.05
N PHE A 155 31.57 -14.17 -8.49
CA PHE A 155 30.26 -13.54 -8.65
C PHE A 155 30.40 -12.01 -8.45
N PRO A 156 29.42 -11.19 -8.81
CA PRO A 156 29.49 -9.75 -8.64
C PRO A 156 29.70 -9.32 -7.17
N ALA A 157 30.48 -8.28 -6.94
CA ALA A 157 30.85 -7.81 -5.60
C ALA A 157 29.63 -7.36 -4.76
N GLY A 158 28.55 -6.95 -5.40
CA GLY A 158 27.28 -6.60 -4.74
C GLY A 158 26.45 -7.80 -4.27
N GLY A 159 26.94 -9.03 -4.52
CA GLY A 159 26.22 -10.26 -4.23
C GLY A 159 25.26 -10.67 -5.35
N LEU A 160 24.40 -11.61 -5.02
CA LEU A 160 23.35 -12.15 -5.88
C LEU A 160 22.00 -12.00 -5.17
N SER A 161 20.94 -11.76 -5.93
CA SER A 161 19.59 -11.61 -5.40
C SER A 161 18.64 -12.63 -6.04
N ALA A 162 17.57 -12.98 -5.34
CA ALA A 162 16.49 -13.77 -5.92
C ALA A 162 15.92 -13.09 -7.16
N GLY A 163 15.67 -13.87 -8.22
CA GLY A 163 15.22 -13.35 -9.51
C GLY A 163 16.35 -12.92 -10.46
N ASP A 164 17.63 -12.94 -10.07
CA ASP A 164 18.72 -12.67 -10.98
C ASP A 164 18.88 -13.81 -11.99
N VAL A 165 19.03 -13.45 -13.27
CA VAL A 165 19.33 -14.40 -14.32
C VAL A 165 20.83 -14.41 -14.54
N VAL A 166 21.41 -15.61 -14.50
CA VAL A 166 22.85 -15.80 -14.50
C VAL A 166 23.28 -16.84 -15.53
N THR A 167 24.51 -16.69 -16.03
CA THR A 167 25.22 -17.70 -16.78
C THR A 167 26.25 -18.36 -15.84
N VAL A 168 26.22 -19.68 -15.74
CA VAL A 168 27.22 -20.45 -14.98
C VAL A 168 28.36 -20.84 -15.91
N ILE A 169 29.58 -20.45 -15.57
CA ILE A 169 30.80 -20.65 -16.37
C ILE A 169 31.71 -21.61 -15.64
N ASP A 170 32.29 -22.57 -16.38
CA ASP A 170 33.45 -23.35 -15.90
C ASP A 170 34.73 -22.50 -16.02
N ILE A 171 35.38 -22.21 -14.90
CA ILE A 171 36.58 -21.39 -14.87
C ILE A 171 37.81 -22.06 -15.49
N LYS A 172 37.76 -23.39 -15.75
CA LYS A 172 38.87 -24.12 -16.33
C LYS A 172 39.06 -23.86 -17.81
N ASP A 173 37.96 -23.77 -18.54
CA ASP A 173 37.95 -23.61 -19.97
C ASP A 173 37.18 -22.40 -20.48
N GLY A 174 36.48 -21.68 -19.57
CA GLY A 174 35.69 -20.52 -19.90
C GLY A 174 34.35 -20.86 -20.56
N SER A 175 33.97 -22.12 -20.65
CA SER A 175 32.71 -22.53 -21.27
C SER A 175 31.51 -22.23 -20.37
N ALA A 176 30.35 -21.93 -21.01
CA ALA A 176 29.10 -21.78 -20.29
C ALA A 176 28.52 -23.19 -20.00
N ALA A 177 28.57 -23.64 -18.79
CA ALA A 177 27.91 -24.88 -18.36
C ALA A 177 26.39 -24.77 -18.40
N VAL A 178 25.85 -23.57 -18.07
CA VAL A 178 24.44 -23.20 -18.20
C VAL A 178 24.37 -21.79 -18.73
N ALA A 179 23.81 -21.60 -19.91
CA ALA A 179 23.70 -20.29 -20.52
C ALA A 179 22.67 -19.38 -19.81
N ARG A 180 21.66 -19.99 -19.17
CA ARG A 180 20.61 -19.27 -18.43
C ARG A 180 20.15 -20.09 -17.23
N ALA A 181 20.48 -19.63 -16.05
CA ALA A 181 19.96 -20.10 -14.78
C ALA A 181 19.33 -18.93 -14.04
N GLN A 182 18.46 -19.21 -13.09
CA GLN A 182 17.85 -18.17 -12.28
C GLN A 182 18.19 -18.40 -10.81
N VAL A 183 18.60 -17.34 -10.13
CA VAL A 183 18.87 -17.37 -8.69
C VAL A 183 17.54 -17.41 -7.95
N LEU A 184 17.32 -18.42 -7.16
CA LEU A 184 16.18 -18.54 -6.26
C LEU A 184 16.52 -17.95 -4.89
N GLU A 185 17.71 -18.27 -4.41
CA GLU A 185 18.20 -17.81 -3.11
C GLU A 185 19.72 -17.67 -3.16
N ALA A 186 20.26 -16.68 -2.49
CA ALA A 186 21.70 -16.52 -2.31
C ALA A 186 22.00 -16.00 -0.90
N ALA A 187 22.96 -16.61 -0.25
CA ALA A 187 23.42 -16.21 1.07
C ALA A 187 24.93 -16.10 1.12
N PRO A 188 25.50 -15.11 1.84
CA PRO A 188 26.93 -15.04 2.10
C PRO A 188 27.44 -16.28 2.86
N SER A 189 28.59 -16.82 2.47
CA SER A 189 29.20 -17.97 3.17
C SER A 189 29.63 -17.63 4.61
N SER A 190 29.84 -16.35 4.93
CA SER A 190 30.11 -15.86 6.28
C SER A 190 28.93 -15.99 7.25
N GLY A 191 27.72 -16.16 6.75
CA GLY A 191 26.48 -16.08 7.53
C GLY A 191 26.11 -14.68 7.97
N THR A 192 26.90 -13.65 7.63
CA THR A 192 26.60 -12.25 7.93
C THR A 192 25.96 -11.59 6.73
N ALA A 193 24.72 -11.11 6.86
CA ALA A 193 23.99 -10.48 5.78
C ALA A 193 24.79 -9.31 5.17
N GLY A 194 24.91 -9.32 3.84
CA GLY A 194 25.64 -8.30 3.08
C GLY A 194 27.16 -8.46 3.04
N ASP A 195 27.75 -9.42 3.75
CA ASP A 195 29.19 -9.68 3.70
C ASP A 195 29.50 -10.82 2.72
N TRP A 196 29.72 -10.46 1.47
CA TRP A 196 30.05 -11.37 0.36
C TRP A 196 31.55 -11.64 0.21
N SER A 197 32.38 -11.14 1.12
CA SER A 197 33.84 -11.23 1.02
C SER A 197 34.40 -12.64 1.13
N SER A 198 33.66 -13.53 1.78
CA SER A 198 34.09 -14.95 1.98
C SER A 198 33.48 -15.94 0.98
N GLY A 199 32.67 -15.44 0.02
CA GLY A 199 31.96 -16.27 -0.94
C GLY A 199 30.44 -16.30 -0.71
N ALA A 200 29.78 -17.15 -1.48
CA ALA A 200 28.33 -17.29 -1.43
C ALA A 200 27.88 -18.74 -1.55
N VAL A 201 26.75 -19.06 -0.94
CA VAL A 201 25.97 -20.28 -1.23
C VAL A 201 24.74 -19.84 -2.02
N VAL A 202 24.52 -20.44 -3.18
CA VAL A 202 23.49 -20.01 -4.12
C VAL A 202 22.64 -21.20 -4.54
N SER A 203 21.34 -21.04 -4.50
CA SER A 203 20.34 -21.96 -5.04
C SER A 203 19.94 -21.49 -6.44
N LEU A 204 20.27 -22.27 -7.46
CA LEU A 204 20.02 -21.98 -8.86
C LEU A 204 18.94 -22.87 -9.43
N LEU A 205 17.98 -22.26 -10.09
CA LEU A 205 16.98 -22.94 -10.90
C LEU A 205 17.57 -23.13 -12.31
N VAL A 206 17.87 -24.36 -12.67
CA VAL A 206 18.53 -24.73 -13.93
C VAL A 206 17.67 -25.71 -14.73
N PRO A 207 17.82 -25.79 -16.07
CA PRO A 207 17.26 -26.88 -16.84
C PRO A 207 17.69 -28.24 -16.29
N ARG A 208 16.78 -29.21 -16.27
CA ARG A 208 17.05 -30.54 -15.68
C ARG A 208 18.23 -31.25 -16.31
N GLU A 209 18.42 -31.08 -17.62
CA GLU A 209 19.57 -31.64 -18.36
C GLU A 209 20.91 -31.04 -17.90
N ALA A 210 20.93 -29.81 -17.41
CA ALA A 210 22.13 -29.12 -16.96
C ALA A 210 22.43 -29.30 -15.46
N ALA A 211 21.50 -29.91 -14.72
CA ALA A 211 21.59 -30.00 -13.26
C ALA A 211 22.85 -30.79 -12.80
N GLY A 212 23.15 -31.91 -13.46
CA GLY A 212 24.31 -32.75 -13.12
C GLY A 212 25.64 -32.03 -13.35
N SER A 213 25.80 -31.36 -14.49
CA SER A 213 27.02 -30.58 -14.79
C SER A 213 27.20 -29.41 -13.83
N THR A 214 26.12 -28.69 -13.55
CA THR A 214 26.15 -27.58 -12.59
C THR A 214 26.54 -28.02 -11.18
N ALA A 215 25.94 -29.10 -10.68
CA ALA A 215 26.22 -29.64 -9.37
C ALA A 215 27.69 -30.10 -9.29
N THR A 216 28.21 -30.76 -10.33
CA THR A 216 29.61 -31.21 -10.40
C THR A 216 30.57 -30.02 -10.39
N LEU A 217 30.30 -28.96 -11.14
CA LEU A 217 31.10 -27.74 -11.15
C LEU A 217 31.10 -27.04 -9.81
N GLY A 218 29.95 -26.95 -9.17
CA GLY A 218 29.81 -26.36 -7.83
C GLY A 218 30.61 -27.17 -6.79
N ALA A 219 30.49 -28.52 -6.80
CA ALA A 219 31.22 -29.40 -5.89
C ALA A 219 32.75 -29.35 -6.12
N ALA A 220 33.18 -29.18 -7.35
CA ALA A 220 34.62 -29.04 -7.69
C ALA A 220 35.18 -27.65 -7.40
N GLY A 221 34.35 -26.68 -7.02
CA GLY A 221 34.73 -25.29 -6.82
C GLY A 221 35.19 -24.58 -8.10
N ASN A 222 34.71 -25.01 -9.27
CA ASN A 222 35.11 -24.46 -10.57
C ASN A 222 34.04 -23.58 -11.19
N ALA A 223 32.94 -23.34 -10.50
CA ALA A 223 31.86 -22.49 -10.98
C ALA A 223 32.15 -21.00 -10.76
N ALA A 224 31.89 -20.18 -11.78
CA ALA A 224 31.74 -18.74 -11.67
C ALA A 224 30.39 -18.31 -12.26
N VAL A 225 29.86 -17.20 -11.77
CA VAL A 225 28.52 -16.73 -12.13
C VAL A 225 28.59 -15.32 -12.68
N VAL A 226 28.01 -15.15 -13.86
CA VAL A 226 27.87 -13.86 -14.53
C VAL A 226 26.39 -13.48 -14.57
N VAL A 227 26.01 -12.35 -13.98
CA VAL A 227 24.64 -11.84 -14.00
C VAL A 227 24.35 -11.22 -15.36
N THR A 228 23.31 -11.69 -16.02
CA THR A 228 22.87 -11.21 -17.35
C THR A 228 21.59 -10.36 -17.28
N ALA A 229 20.76 -10.58 -16.26
CA ALA A 229 19.60 -9.73 -15.95
C ALA A 229 19.32 -9.80 -14.45
N THR A 230 18.70 -8.77 -13.90
CA THR A 230 18.36 -8.68 -12.46
C THR A 230 16.87 -8.64 -12.25
N HIS A 231 16.41 -9.14 -11.09
CA HIS A 231 15.03 -9.03 -10.61
C HIS A 231 13.97 -9.50 -11.62
N GLN A 232 14.25 -10.57 -12.35
CA GLN A 232 13.27 -11.16 -13.26
C GLN A 232 12.27 -12.03 -12.49
N PRO A 233 10.99 -12.07 -12.92
CA PRO A 233 10.01 -12.96 -12.32
C PRO A 233 10.48 -14.42 -12.38
N ILE A 234 10.33 -15.14 -11.26
CA ILE A 234 10.71 -16.54 -11.22
C ILE A 234 9.72 -17.35 -12.04
N GLY A 235 10.26 -18.17 -12.95
CA GLY A 235 9.45 -19.01 -13.83
C GLY A 235 9.28 -18.52 -15.28
N ASP A 236 9.67 -17.30 -15.62
CA ASP A 236 9.48 -16.69 -16.94
C ASP A 236 10.69 -16.87 -17.89
N SER A 237 11.23 -18.05 -18.00
CA SER A 237 12.40 -18.27 -18.89
C SER A 237 12.27 -19.49 -19.78
#